data_60af2ae8af6baab7e306313b311f346b
#
_entry.id   60af2ae8af6baab7e306313b311f346b
#
_cell.length_a   1.000
_cell.length_b   1.000
_cell.length_c   1.000
_cell.angle_alpha   90.00
_cell.angle_beta   90.00
_cell.angle_gamma   90.00
#
_symmetry.space_group_name_H-M   'P 1'
#
loop_
_entity.id
_entity.type
_entity.pdbx_description
1 polymer ?
#
loop_
_entity_poly.entity_id
_entity_poly.type
_entity_poly.pdbx_seq_one_letter_code
_entity_poly.pdbx_strand_id
1 'polypeptide(L)'
;MRAAASGLLLLALASPAAAQSGSVMIEDLTWPEVRSAIAAGKTTAIYYAGSTEQNGPHMAIGKHNFVAQHVGRRIAEELGNALVYPIMPFALTGDPVKKTGHMGFPGSVSLSPETFGAVAREVAASAISAGFRNVFLMGDHGGGQDVLKKVAGELDARWASKGMRIRYVPDLYYKSQEQVRQHLAQRGMAAGEHAGNPDTSEILFIDKSKRWVRRDKLAPGDKSNGVDGDPRQASAELGKIFIQYKVDSAVAQIRKMTSGKE
;
A
#
# COMPACT_ATOMS: atom_id res chain seq x y z
N MET A 1 56.02 42.58 -34.89
CA MET A 1 55.75 41.62 -33.81
C MET A 1 54.26 41.55 -33.58
N ARG A 2 53.61 40.47 -33.98
CA ARG A 2 52.18 40.25 -33.78
C ARG A 2 52.01 39.13 -32.73
N ALA A 3 51.38 39.42 -31.60
CA ALA A 3 51.09 38.47 -30.56
C ALA A 3 49.83 37.72 -30.92
N ALA A 4 49.94 36.40 -30.99
CA ALA A 4 48.80 35.48 -31.15
C ALA A 4 48.21 35.15 -29.76
N ALA A 5 46.95 35.51 -29.54
CA ALA A 5 46.22 35.14 -28.36
C ALA A 5 45.56 33.76 -28.61
N SER A 6 46.05 32.72 -27.89
CA SER A 6 45.41 31.38 -27.85
C SER A 6 44.28 31.39 -26.89
N GLY A 7 43.04 31.36 -27.40
CA GLY A 7 41.84 31.14 -26.57
C GLY A 7 41.67 29.67 -26.21
N LEU A 8 41.72 29.38 -24.91
CA LEU A 8 41.44 28.07 -24.38
C LEU A 8 39.90 27.86 -24.30
N LEU A 9 39.36 27.02 -25.17
CA LEU A 9 37.95 26.64 -25.17
C LEU A 9 37.73 25.55 -24.10
N LEU A 10 37.18 25.92 -22.94
CA LEU A 10 36.72 24.93 -21.94
C LEU A 10 35.44 24.25 -22.45
N LEU A 11 35.57 23.03 -22.94
CA LEU A 11 34.41 22.14 -23.14
C LEU A 11 33.91 21.68 -21.76
N ALA A 12 32.78 22.21 -21.32
CA ALA A 12 32.04 21.67 -20.25
C ALA A 12 31.46 20.29 -20.65
N LEU A 13 32.07 19.22 -20.18
CA LEU A 13 31.50 17.87 -20.27
C LEU A 13 30.23 17.84 -19.44
N ALA A 14 29.06 17.93 -20.08
CA ALA A 14 27.80 17.63 -19.47
C ALA A 14 27.83 16.13 -19.11
N SER A 15 27.92 15.80 -17.82
CA SER A 15 27.72 14.44 -17.34
C SER A 15 26.35 13.96 -17.81
N PRO A 16 26.25 12.74 -18.37
CA PRO A 16 24.94 12.20 -18.71
C PRO A 16 24.12 12.12 -17.42
N ALA A 17 22.97 12.79 -17.42
CA ALA A 17 21.99 12.62 -16.34
C ALA A 17 21.71 11.11 -16.22
N ALA A 18 22.07 10.52 -15.10
CA ALA A 18 21.75 9.12 -14.81
C ALA A 18 20.25 8.95 -15.07
N ALA A 19 19.89 7.96 -15.90
CA ALA A 19 18.51 7.66 -16.18
C ALA A 19 17.76 7.52 -14.85
N GLN A 20 16.86 8.46 -14.56
CA GLN A 20 16.04 8.41 -13.36
C GLN A 20 15.33 7.08 -13.36
N SER A 21 15.50 6.26 -12.30
CA SER A 21 14.70 5.06 -12.15
C SER A 21 13.24 5.49 -12.18
N GLY A 22 12.43 4.95 -13.10
CA GLY A 22 11.01 5.30 -13.23
C GLY A 22 10.16 4.77 -12.08
N SER A 23 10.79 4.22 -11.02
CA SER A 23 10.08 3.66 -9.87
C SER A 23 9.39 4.73 -9.04
N VAL A 24 8.20 4.40 -8.56
CA VAL A 24 7.47 5.17 -7.57
C VAL A 24 7.64 4.60 -6.15
N MET A 25 8.37 3.49 -6.00
CA MET A 25 8.68 2.88 -4.71
C MET A 25 9.97 3.48 -4.17
N ILE A 26 9.92 4.09 -2.99
CA ILE A 26 11.10 4.77 -2.38
C ILE A 26 12.26 3.79 -2.16
N GLU A 27 11.97 2.54 -1.82
CA GLU A 27 12.99 1.51 -1.59
C GLU A 27 13.82 1.14 -2.83
N ASP A 28 13.35 1.48 -4.02
CA ASP A 28 14.07 1.29 -5.30
C ASP A 28 14.93 2.52 -5.66
N LEU A 29 14.83 3.62 -4.91
CA LEU A 29 15.46 4.91 -5.22
C LEU A 29 16.64 5.20 -4.30
N THR A 30 17.66 5.82 -4.85
CA THR A 30 18.72 6.43 -4.05
C THR A 30 18.21 7.74 -3.43
N TRP A 31 18.83 8.21 -2.33
CA TRP A 31 18.42 9.47 -1.70
C TRP A 31 18.51 10.70 -2.62
N PRO A 32 19.48 10.81 -3.56
CA PRO A 32 19.47 11.91 -4.53
C PRO A 32 18.29 11.83 -5.51
N GLU A 33 17.85 10.63 -5.91
CA GLU A 33 16.68 10.42 -6.76
C GLU A 33 15.39 10.81 -6.03
N VAL A 34 15.23 10.45 -4.76
CA VAL A 34 14.10 10.89 -3.94
C VAL A 34 14.05 12.41 -3.85
N ARG A 35 15.19 13.06 -3.56
CA ARG A 35 15.30 14.54 -3.51
C ARG A 35 14.91 15.17 -4.84
N SER A 36 15.40 14.63 -5.95
CA SER A 36 15.10 15.13 -7.30
C SER A 36 13.62 14.93 -7.65
N ALA A 37 13.02 13.80 -7.27
CA ALA A 37 11.60 13.54 -7.48
C ALA A 37 10.70 14.53 -6.71
N ILE A 38 11.03 14.82 -5.44
CA ILE A 38 10.32 15.83 -4.65
C ILE A 38 10.45 17.22 -5.29
N ALA A 39 11.65 17.60 -5.71
CA ALA A 39 11.90 18.87 -6.39
C ALA A 39 11.15 18.96 -7.75
N ALA A 40 10.95 17.84 -8.42
CA ALA A 40 10.17 17.73 -9.66
C ALA A 40 8.64 17.66 -9.43
N GLY A 41 8.17 17.82 -8.19
CA GLY A 41 6.75 17.91 -7.86
C GLY A 41 6.11 16.64 -7.31
N LYS A 42 6.86 15.55 -7.07
CA LYS A 42 6.35 14.38 -6.35
C LYS A 42 6.30 14.66 -4.84
N THR A 43 5.31 15.45 -4.43
CA THR A 43 5.19 15.95 -3.05
C THR A 43 4.20 15.17 -2.20
N THR A 44 3.70 14.05 -2.70
CA THR A 44 2.81 13.13 -1.99
C THR A 44 3.55 11.87 -1.56
N ALA A 45 3.47 11.53 -0.28
CA ALA A 45 3.98 10.27 0.26
C ALA A 45 2.82 9.33 0.62
N ILE A 46 2.98 8.07 0.32
CA ILE A 46 2.04 7.00 0.69
C ILE A 46 2.71 6.08 1.71
N TYR A 47 2.12 5.97 2.90
CA TYR A 47 2.36 4.91 3.87
C TYR A 47 1.26 3.87 3.73
N TYR A 48 1.63 2.63 3.44
CA TYR A 48 0.67 1.57 3.28
C TYR A 48 1.01 0.37 4.17
N ALA A 49 0.11 0.02 5.07
CA ALA A 49 0.25 -1.12 5.94
C ALA A 49 -0.43 -2.35 5.31
N GLY A 50 0.35 -3.41 5.16
CA GLY A 50 -0.13 -4.75 4.88
C GLY A 50 -0.44 -5.51 6.16
N SER A 51 -0.13 -6.80 6.18
CA SER A 51 -0.17 -7.70 7.34
C SER A 51 0.59 -8.99 7.02
N THR A 52 1.10 -9.64 8.04
CA THR A 52 1.64 -11.00 7.96
C THR A 52 0.77 -11.89 8.83
N GLU A 53 -0.10 -12.68 8.22
CA GLU A 53 -1.08 -13.50 8.92
C GLU A 53 -1.42 -14.77 8.15
N GLN A 54 -2.00 -15.75 8.82
CA GLN A 54 -2.54 -16.93 8.17
C GLN A 54 -3.60 -16.55 7.13
N ASN A 55 -3.65 -17.28 6.03
CA ASN A 55 -4.63 -17.10 4.95
C ASN A 55 -5.10 -18.47 4.44
N GLY A 56 -5.53 -19.32 5.37
CA GLY A 56 -5.90 -20.70 5.07
C GLY A 56 -4.71 -21.56 4.64
N PRO A 57 -4.95 -22.84 4.31
CA PRO A 57 -3.90 -23.76 3.88
C PRO A 57 -3.40 -23.49 2.45
N HIS A 58 -4.13 -22.69 1.69
CA HIS A 58 -3.92 -22.51 0.25
C HIS A 58 -3.16 -21.24 -0.13
N MET A 59 -3.01 -20.25 0.77
CA MET A 59 -2.43 -18.97 0.39
C MET A 59 -1.27 -18.56 1.31
N ALA A 60 -0.28 -17.89 0.73
CA ALA A 60 0.89 -17.40 1.45
C ALA A 60 0.50 -16.36 2.50
N ILE A 61 1.18 -16.39 3.67
CA ILE A 61 0.89 -15.51 4.82
C ILE A 61 1.19 -14.02 4.58
N GLY A 62 1.92 -13.69 3.51
CA GLY A 62 2.23 -12.32 3.10
C GLY A 62 1.19 -11.69 2.17
N LYS A 63 -0.01 -12.25 2.03
CA LYS A 63 -1.07 -11.79 1.12
C LYS A 63 -1.22 -10.27 1.10
N HIS A 64 -1.47 -9.67 2.25
CA HIS A 64 -1.69 -8.23 2.38
C HIS A 64 -0.49 -7.39 1.96
N ASN A 65 0.74 -7.89 2.21
CA ASN A 65 1.95 -7.19 1.81
C ASN A 65 2.11 -7.18 0.29
N PHE A 66 1.79 -8.29 -0.38
CA PHE A 66 1.85 -8.39 -1.83
C PHE A 66 0.81 -7.52 -2.51
N VAL A 67 -0.43 -7.51 -1.97
CA VAL A 67 -1.51 -6.63 -2.45
C VAL A 67 -1.12 -5.16 -2.23
N ALA A 68 -0.67 -4.79 -1.03
CA ALA A 68 -0.30 -3.42 -0.71
C ALA A 68 0.84 -2.89 -1.61
N GLN A 69 1.85 -3.71 -1.89
CA GLN A 69 2.93 -3.35 -2.81
C GLN A 69 2.42 -3.11 -4.23
N HIS A 70 1.57 -4.01 -4.74
CA HIS A 70 1.00 -3.87 -6.09
C HIS A 70 0.05 -2.66 -6.19
N VAL A 71 -0.88 -2.53 -5.25
CA VAL A 71 -1.89 -1.46 -5.24
C VAL A 71 -1.24 -0.11 -4.96
N GLY A 72 -0.32 -0.02 -4.00
CA GLY A 72 0.40 1.21 -3.68
C GLY A 72 1.17 1.76 -4.86
N ARG A 73 1.89 0.90 -5.59
CA ARG A 73 2.55 1.26 -6.85
C ARG A 73 1.55 1.84 -7.86
N ARG A 74 0.44 1.13 -8.11
CA ARG A 74 -0.59 1.56 -9.05
C ARG A 74 -1.20 2.91 -8.70
N ILE A 75 -1.51 3.12 -7.41
CA ILE A 75 -2.03 4.40 -6.91
C ILE A 75 -1.03 5.53 -7.18
N ALA A 76 0.25 5.34 -6.86
CA ALA A 76 1.27 6.36 -7.05
C ALA A 76 1.51 6.69 -8.52
N GLU A 77 1.52 5.68 -9.40
CA GLU A 77 1.62 5.84 -10.85
C GLU A 77 0.43 6.63 -11.40
N GLU A 78 -0.79 6.33 -10.98
CA GLU A 78 -2.01 7.01 -11.45
C GLU A 78 -2.17 8.43 -10.88
N LEU A 79 -1.68 8.70 -9.67
CA LEU A 79 -1.61 10.05 -9.11
C LEU A 79 -0.57 10.92 -9.82
N GLY A 80 0.53 10.33 -10.27
CA GLY A 80 1.62 11.00 -10.99
C GLY A 80 2.58 11.80 -10.11
N ASN A 81 2.12 12.26 -8.93
CA ASN A 81 2.87 13.11 -8.00
C ASN A 81 3.20 12.42 -6.67
N ALA A 82 3.13 11.10 -6.60
CA ALA A 82 3.31 10.34 -5.37
C ALA A 82 4.52 9.40 -5.40
N LEU A 83 5.08 9.13 -4.21
CA LEU A 83 6.01 8.04 -3.93
C LEU A 83 5.46 7.18 -2.79
N VAL A 84 5.79 5.89 -2.80
CA VAL A 84 5.35 4.92 -1.80
C VAL A 84 6.52 4.53 -0.91
N TYR A 85 6.36 4.68 0.40
CA TYR A 85 7.30 4.13 1.38
C TYR A 85 7.26 2.60 1.38
N PRO A 86 8.31 1.92 1.86
CA PRO A 86 8.29 0.46 2.02
C PRO A 86 7.02 0.02 2.75
N ILE A 87 6.41 -1.06 2.27
CA ILE A 87 5.17 -1.57 2.85
C ILE A 87 5.43 -2.00 4.31
N MET A 88 4.61 -1.50 5.23
CA MET A 88 4.62 -1.95 6.63
C MET A 88 4.06 -3.38 6.69
N PRO A 89 4.88 -4.41 6.99
CA PRO A 89 4.45 -5.80 6.81
C PRO A 89 3.64 -6.38 7.97
N PHE A 90 3.32 -5.59 8.98
CA PHE A 90 2.65 -6.03 10.20
C PHE A 90 1.46 -5.12 10.55
N ALA A 91 0.41 -5.74 11.10
CA ALA A 91 -0.81 -5.06 11.56
C ALA A 91 -1.29 -5.65 12.90
N LEU A 92 -2.51 -5.33 13.30
CA LEU A 92 -3.18 -5.87 14.47
C LEU A 92 -3.95 -7.12 14.04
N THR A 93 -3.42 -8.31 14.27
CA THR A 93 -3.99 -9.59 13.81
C THR A 93 -4.55 -10.47 14.92
N GLY A 94 -4.41 -10.05 16.16
CA GLY A 94 -4.90 -10.77 17.36
C GLY A 94 -3.97 -10.64 18.56
N ASP A 95 -4.30 -11.36 19.63
CA ASP A 95 -3.50 -11.41 20.87
C ASP A 95 -2.56 -12.63 20.84
N PRO A 96 -1.23 -12.45 20.84
CA PRO A 96 -0.28 -13.57 20.76
C PRO A 96 -0.24 -14.43 22.03
N VAL A 97 -0.64 -13.87 23.19
CA VAL A 97 -0.64 -14.61 24.45
C VAL A 97 -1.89 -15.47 24.56
N LYS A 98 -3.06 -14.88 24.28
CA LYS A 98 -4.36 -15.56 24.30
C LYS A 98 -4.62 -16.37 23.01
N LYS A 99 -3.75 -16.24 22.00
CA LYS A 99 -3.88 -16.86 20.68
C LYS A 99 -5.23 -16.57 20.01
N THR A 100 -5.72 -15.32 20.13
CA THR A 100 -6.96 -14.89 19.45
C THR A 100 -6.70 -14.41 18.03
N GLY A 101 -7.76 -14.33 17.22
CA GLY A 101 -7.65 -13.93 15.81
C GLY A 101 -6.72 -14.86 15.02
N HIS A 102 -5.86 -14.29 14.19
CA HIS A 102 -4.92 -15.07 13.37
C HIS A 102 -3.74 -15.65 14.18
N MET A 103 -3.57 -15.21 15.44
CA MET A 103 -2.47 -15.67 16.30
C MET A 103 -2.61 -17.12 16.76
N GLY A 104 -3.75 -17.75 16.52
CA GLY A 104 -3.92 -19.20 16.68
C GLY A 104 -3.14 -20.05 15.66
N PHE A 105 -2.63 -19.43 14.58
CA PHE A 105 -1.93 -20.11 13.48
C PHE A 105 -0.47 -19.68 13.43
N PRO A 106 0.47 -20.63 13.20
CA PRO A 106 1.90 -20.33 13.09
C PRO A 106 2.22 -19.35 11.95
N GLY A 107 3.18 -18.46 12.18
CA GLY A 107 3.67 -17.51 11.18
C GLY A 107 2.93 -16.16 11.18
N SER A 108 1.77 -16.04 11.85
CA SER A 108 1.10 -14.76 12.03
C SER A 108 1.85 -13.86 12.99
N VAL A 109 1.87 -12.56 12.73
CA VAL A 109 2.51 -11.52 13.56
C VAL A 109 1.49 -10.44 13.88
N SER A 110 1.36 -10.08 15.15
CA SER A 110 0.50 -8.98 15.60
C SER A 110 1.31 -7.92 16.31
N LEU A 111 1.04 -6.66 16.00
CA LEU A 111 1.53 -5.53 16.79
C LEU A 111 0.46 -5.05 17.77
N SER A 112 0.88 -4.38 18.86
CA SER A 112 -0.04 -3.60 19.66
C SER A 112 -0.50 -2.35 18.91
N PRO A 113 -1.68 -1.79 19.23
CA PRO A 113 -2.13 -0.52 18.65
C PRO A 113 -1.12 0.62 18.84
N GLU A 114 -0.44 0.65 19.99
CA GLU A 114 0.58 1.64 20.33
C GLU A 114 1.79 1.54 19.40
N THR A 115 2.34 0.34 19.24
CA THR A 115 3.51 0.09 18.39
C THR A 115 3.19 0.36 16.92
N PHE A 116 2.05 -0.14 16.43
CA PHE A 116 1.60 0.10 15.06
C PHE A 116 1.41 1.58 14.79
N GLY A 117 0.75 2.30 15.70
CA GLY A 117 0.55 3.74 15.60
C GLY A 117 1.86 4.54 15.71
N ALA A 118 2.81 4.10 16.55
CA ALA A 118 4.12 4.73 16.66
C ALA A 118 4.90 4.66 15.33
N VAL A 119 4.95 3.49 14.69
CA VAL A 119 5.61 3.32 13.39
C VAL A 119 4.98 4.22 12.32
N ALA A 120 3.64 4.22 12.21
CA ALA A 120 2.94 5.08 11.25
C ALA A 120 3.24 6.57 11.49
N ARG A 121 3.31 7.00 12.75
CA ARG A 121 3.63 8.37 13.15
C ARG A 121 5.05 8.76 12.76
N GLU A 122 6.02 7.91 13.02
CA GLU A 122 7.43 8.18 12.76
C GLU A 122 7.76 8.19 11.27
N VAL A 123 7.16 7.27 10.49
CA VAL A 123 7.31 7.26 9.03
C VAL A 123 6.66 8.52 8.42
N ALA A 124 5.48 8.92 8.87
CA ALA A 124 4.84 10.14 8.39
C ALA A 124 5.66 11.39 8.74
N ALA A 125 6.23 11.47 9.95
CA ALA A 125 7.11 12.57 10.34
C ALA A 125 8.39 12.61 9.49
N SER A 126 8.97 11.45 9.18
CA SER A 126 10.13 11.34 8.28
C SER A 126 9.81 11.80 6.87
N ALA A 127 8.63 11.45 6.35
CA ALA A 127 8.16 11.92 5.04
C ALA A 127 8.05 13.47 5.00
N ILE A 128 7.48 14.08 6.03
CA ILE A 128 7.40 15.54 6.14
C ILE A 128 8.80 16.16 6.18
N SER A 129 9.70 15.58 6.98
CA SER A 129 11.10 16.05 7.08
C SER A 129 11.85 15.94 5.75
N ALA A 130 11.53 14.96 4.92
CA ALA A 130 12.10 14.80 3.58
C ALA A 130 11.58 15.84 2.56
N GLY A 131 10.48 16.56 2.88
CA GLY A 131 9.91 17.60 2.01
C GLY A 131 8.56 17.24 1.35
N PHE A 132 7.97 16.09 1.69
CA PHE A 132 6.61 15.77 1.25
C PHE A 132 5.59 16.70 1.92
N ARG A 133 4.60 17.15 1.17
CA ARG A 133 3.53 18.03 1.64
C ARG A 133 2.26 17.30 2.01
N ASN A 134 2.01 16.18 1.35
CA ASN A 134 0.86 15.32 1.61
C ASN A 134 1.36 13.93 2.00
N VAL A 135 0.84 13.39 3.11
CA VAL A 135 1.12 12.02 3.55
C VAL A 135 -0.21 11.29 3.71
N PHE A 136 -0.40 10.21 2.96
CA PHE A 136 -1.60 9.38 3.04
C PHE A 136 -1.30 8.07 3.74
N LEU A 137 -2.07 7.80 4.82
CA LEU A 137 -2.00 6.56 5.59
C LEU A 137 -3.09 5.61 5.11
N MET A 138 -2.70 4.41 4.71
CA MET A 138 -3.59 3.37 4.18
C MET A 138 -3.31 2.02 4.82
N GLY A 139 -4.31 1.14 4.87
CA GLY A 139 -4.17 -0.22 5.35
C GLY A 139 -4.95 -1.21 4.48
N ASP A 140 -4.35 -2.34 4.14
CA ASP A 140 -4.99 -3.43 3.40
C ASP A 140 -5.70 -4.43 4.33
N HIS A 141 -5.30 -4.50 5.60
CA HIS A 141 -5.87 -5.35 6.64
C HIS A 141 -6.90 -4.60 7.48
N GLY A 142 -7.94 -5.30 7.95
CA GLY A 142 -9.00 -4.71 8.78
C GLY A 142 -8.52 -4.20 10.15
N GLY A 143 -7.59 -4.95 10.78
CA GLY A 143 -6.98 -4.52 12.04
C GLY A 143 -6.01 -3.35 11.82
N GLY A 144 -6.18 -2.29 12.61
CA GLY A 144 -5.34 -1.10 12.55
C GLY A 144 -5.95 0.10 11.81
N GLN A 145 -7.10 -0.03 11.15
CA GLN A 145 -7.75 1.06 10.42
C GLN A 145 -8.04 2.27 11.34
N ASP A 146 -8.60 2.03 12.54
CA ASP A 146 -8.87 3.09 13.52
C ASP A 146 -7.60 3.74 14.06
N VAL A 147 -6.52 2.97 14.20
CA VAL A 147 -5.22 3.51 14.62
C VAL A 147 -4.66 4.44 13.53
N LEU A 148 -4.70 4.04 12.26
CA LEU A 148 -4.27 4.91 11.15
C LEU A 148 -5.09 6.19 11.08
N LYS A 149 -6.42 6.09 11.25
CA LYS A 149 -7.32 7.25 11.30
C LYS A 149 -6.96 8.21 12.44
N LYS A 150 -6.73 7.67 13.64
CA LYS A 150 -6.32 8.45 14.82
C LYS A 150 -4.98 9.15 14.59
N VAL A 151 -3.96 8.41 14.14
CA VAL A 151 -2.62 8.96 13.85
C VAL A 151 -2.67 10.05 12.79
N ALA A 152 -3.44 9.85 11.71
CA ALA A 152 -3.60 10.85 10.67
C ALA A 152 -4.20 12.15 11.23
N GLY A 153 -5.27 12.05 12.04
CA GLY A 153 -5.92 13.21 12.66
C GLY A 153 -4.98 13.99 13.61
N GLU A 154 -4.24 13.27 14.46
CA GLU A 154 -3.25 13.87 15.36
C GLU A 154 -2.14 14.62 14.61
N LEU A 155 -1.62 14.03 13.54
CA LEU A 155 -0.56 14.64 12.75
C LEU A 155 -1.09 15.78 11.87
N ASP A 156 -2.27 15.63 11.25
CA ASP A 156 -2.85 16.73 10.47
C ASP A 156 -3.09 17.97 11.33
N ALA A 157 -3.65 17.81 12.52
CA ALA A 157 -3.83 18.91 13.47
C ALA A 157 -2.51 19.61 13.83
N ARG A 158 -1.40 18.87 13.93
CA ARG A 158 -0.07 19.42 14.25
C ARG A 158 0.59 20.15 13.09
N TRP A 159 0.35 19.70 11.85
CA TRP A 159 1.12 20.13 10.69
C TRP A 159 0.35 20.96 9.67
N ALA A 160 -1.00 20.99 9.72
CA ALA A 160 -1.84 21.70 8.76
C ALA A 160 -1.51 23.21 8.68
N SER A 161 -1.25 23.85 9.83
CA SER A 161 -0.88 25.28 9.88
C SER A 161 0.45 25.59 9.19
N LYS A 162 1.29 24.57 8.95
CA LYS A 162 2.57 24.66 8.24
C LYS A 162 2.46 24.25 6.77
N GLY A 163 1.24 24.06 6.26
CA GLY A 163 0.98 23.70 4.86
C GLY A 163 1.21 22.22 4.52
N MET A 164 1.36 21.34 5.51
CA MET A 164 1.44 19.90 5.33
C MET A 164 0.12 19.23 5.73
N ARG A 165 -0.26 18.18 5.00
CA ARG A 165 -1.51 17.46 5.26
C ARG A 165 -1.22 15.97 5.43
N ILE A 166 -1.77 15.41 6.51
CA ILE A 166 -1.67 13.98 6.81
C ILE A 166 -3.09 13.44 6.89
N ARG A 167 -3.45 12.53 6.00
CA ARG A 167 -4.82 12.02 5.86
C ARG A 167 -4.85 10.50 5.85
N TYR A 168 -5.90 9.95 6.44
CA TYR A 168 -6.24 8.54 6.33
C TYR A 168 -7.16 8.33 5.13
N VAL A 169 -6.98 7.22 4.39
CA VAL A 169 -7.71 6.89 3.14
C VAL A 169 -8.60 5.66 3.36
N PRO A 170 -9.79 5.81 3.99
CA PRO A 170 -10.70 4.70 4.28
C PRO A 170 -11.28 4.02 3.04
N ASP A 171 -11.47 4.74 1.94
CA ASP A 171 -12.13 4.21 0.73
C ASP A 171 -11.34 3.07 0.09
N LEU A 172 -10.01 3.07 0.26
CA LEU A 172 -9.18 1.97 -0.18
C LEU A 172 -9.63 0.63 0.42
N TYR A 173 -10.02 0.62 1.69
CA TYR A 173 -10.45 -0.59 2.41
C TYR A 173 -11.97 -0.76 2.35
N TYR A 174 -12.72 0.15 2.95
CA TYR A 174 -14.17 -0.03 3.16
C TYR A 174 -14.98 0.03 1.87
N LYS A 175 -14.75 1.04 1.04
CA LYS A 175 -15.51 1.21 -0.21
C LYS A 175 -15.18 0.11 -1.22
N SER A 176 -13.90 -0.24 -1.35
CA SER A 176 -13.51 -1.30 -2.28
C SER A 176 -14.08 -2.65 -1.87
N GLN A 177 -14.10 -2.99 -0.58
CA GLN A 177 -14.73 -4.23 -0.10
C GLN A 177 -16.23 -4.26 -0.36
N GLU A 178 -16.92 -3.13 -0.18
CA GLU A 178 -18.34 -3.05 -0.50
C GLU A 178 -18.58 -3.28 -2.00
N GLN A 179 -17.78 -2.69 -2.86
CA GLN A 179 -17.85 -2.93 -4.30
C GLN A 179 -17.59 -4.39 -4.67
N VAL A 180 -16.65 -5.05 -3.99
CA VAL A 180 -16.37 -6.48 -4.16
C VAL A 180 -17.57 -7.33 -3.74
N ARG A 181 -18.17 -7.06 -2.56
CA ARG A 181 -19.37 -7.77 -2.09
C ARG A 181 -20.53 -7.66 -3.09
N GLN A 182 -20.80 -6.44 -3.57
CA GLN A 182 -21.85 -6.18 -4.56
C GLN A 182 -21.57 -6.89 -5.88
N HIS A 183 -20.31 -6.86 -6.35
CA HIS A 183 -19.91 -7.53 -7.59
C HIS A 183 -20.12 -9.03 -7.54
N LEU A 184 -19.77 -9.68 -6.41
CA LEU A 184 -19.95 -11.11 -6.22
C LEU A 184 -21.43 -11.47 -6.02
N ALA A 185 -22.18 -10.69 -5.24
CA ALA A 185 -23.61 -10.91 -5.03
C ALA A 185 -24.42 -10.90 -6.34
N GLN A 186 -24.09 -9.99 -7.27
CA GLN A 186 -24.71 -9.96 -8.62
C GLN A 186 -24.46 -11.22 -9.44
N ARG A 187 -23.49 -12.05 -9.04
CA ARG A 187 -23.14 -13.32 -9.67
C ARG A 187 -23.56 -14.54 -8.86
N GLY A 188 -24.34 -14.34 -7.78
CA GLY A 188 -24.73 -15.40 -6.87
C GLY A 188 -23.58 -16.01 -6.08
N MET A 189 -22.47 -15.27 -5.91
CA MET A 189 -21.27 -15.72 -5.22
C MET A 189 -21.15 -15.04 -3.85
N ALA A 190 -20.75 -15.79 -2.83
CA ALA A 190 -20.42 -15.23 -1.52
C ALA A 190 -18.99 -14.68 -1.51
N ALA A 191 -18.79 -13.53 -0.86
CA ALA A 191 -17.46 -12.96 -0.70
C ALA A 191 -16.63 -13.74 0.32
N GLY A 192 -17.19 -14.02 1.51
CA GLY A 192 -16.43 -14.40 2.69
C GLY A 192 -15.68 -13.20 3.27
N GLU A 193 -15.15 -13.38 4.48
CA GLU A 193 -14.48 -12.31 5.22
C GLU A 193 -12.95 -12.47 5.25
N HIS A 194 -12.43 -13.69 5.00
CA HIS A 194 -11.00 -13.96 5.10
C HIS A 194 -10.56 -15.16 4.26
N ALA A 195 -9.51 -15.01 3.47
CA ALA A 195 -8.94 -16.04 2.60
C ALA A 195 -9.97 -16.70 1.65
N GLY A 196 -11.12 -16.07 1.46
CA GLY A 196 -12.20 -16.52 0.56
C GLY A 196 -11.93 -16.16 -0.90
N ASN A 197 -13.01 -16.03 -1.66
CA ASN A 197 -12.94 -15.71 -3.09
C ASN A 197 -12.18 -14.38 -3.37
N PRO A 198 -12.48 -13.25 -2.67
CA PRO A 198 -11.81 -11.98 -2.98
C PRO A 198 -10.30 -12.05 -2.80
N ASP A 199 -9.85 -12.45 -1.62
CA ASP A 199 -8.44 -12.51 -1.28
C ASP A 199 -7.66 -13.42 -2.23
N THR A 200 -8.22 -14.61 -2.48
CA THR A 200 -7.60 -15.59 -3.37
C THR A 200 -7.54 -15.07 -4.82
N SER A 201 -8.59 -14.40 -5.28
CA SER A 201 -8.65 -13.81 -6.62
C SER A 201 -7.61 -12.71 -6.80
N GLU A 202 -7.46 -11.80 -5.82
CA GLU A 202 -6.46 -10.74 -5.84
C GLU A 202 -5.05 -11.33 -5.97
N ILE A 203 -4.72 -12.35 -5.17
CA ILE A 203 -3.40 -13.00 -5.25
C ILE A 203 -3.23 -13.76 -6.57
N LEU A 204 -4.23 -14.45 -7.08
CA LEU A 204 -4.14 -15.10 -8.39
C LEU A 204 -3.84 -14.12 -9.52
N PHE A 205 -4.32 -12.88 -9.43
CA PHE A 205 -4.05 -11.85 -10.42
C PHE A 205 -2.64 -11.30 -10.33
N ILE A 206 -2.16 -10.99 -9.12
CA ILE A 206 -0.85 -10.34 -8.94
C ILE A 206 0.32 -11.33 -8.95
N ASP A 207 0.11 -12.60 -8.58
CA ASP A 207 1.15 -13.64 -8.52
C ASP A 207 1.52 -14.18 -9.91
N LYS A 208 2.38 -13.47 -10.62
CA LYS A 208 2.90 -13.93 -11.91
C LYS A 208 3.79 -15.17 -11.78
N SER A 209 4.33 -15.43 -10.61
CA SER A 209 5.18 -16.58 -10.33
C SER A 209 4.40 -17.87 -10.02
N LYS A 210 3.10 -17.75 -9.75
CA LYS A 210 2.20 -18.84 -9.36
C LYS A 210 2.66 -19.62 -8.11
N ARG A 211 3.32 -18.93 -7.18
CA ARG A 211 3.88 -19.52 -5.96
C ARG A 211 3.11 -19.22 -4.69
N TRP A 212 2.20 -18.24 -4.71
CA TRP A 212 1.53 -17.76 -3.50
C TRP A 212 0.19 -18.44 -3.25
N VAL A 213 -0.40 -19.12 -4.24
CA VAL A 213 -1.63 -19.92 -4.10
C VAL A 213 -1.35 -21.39 -4.42
N ARG A 214 -1.69 -22.30 -3.47
CA ARG A 214 -1.67 -23.76 -3.62
C ARG A 214 -3.04 -24.20 -4.06
N ARG A 215 -3.22 -24.35 -5.36
CA ARG A 215 -4.54 -24.61 -5.95
C ARG A 215 -5.15 -25.97 -5.55
N ASP A 216 -4.28 -26.94 -5.23
CA ASP A 216 -4.65 -28.27 -4.74
C ASP A 216 -5.18 -28.27 -3.30
N LYS A 217 -5.05 -27.12 -2.59
CA LYS A 217 -5.49 -26.94 -1.20
C LYS A 217 -6.68 -25.98 -1.05
N LEU A 218 -7.33 -25.61 -2.16
CA LEU A 218 -8.52 -24.78 -2.12
C LEU A 218 -9.69 -25.58 -1.53
N ALA A 219 -10.22 -25.13 -0.41
CA ALA A 219 -11.35 -25.73 0.28
C ALA A 219 -12.25 -24.64 0.89
N PRO A 220 -13.55 -24.90 1.04
CA PRO A 220 -14.45 -24.02 1.76
C PRO A 220 -13.95 -23.80 3.19
N GLY A 221 -14.25 -22.63 3.72
CA GLY A 221 -13.89 -22.27 5.08
C GLY A 221 -14.61 -23.11 6.12
N ASP A 222 -13.86 -23.46 7.15
CA ASP A 222 -14.36 -23.87 8.45
C ASP A 222 -13.48 -23.22 9.55
N LYS A 223 -13.93 -23.28 10.78
CA LYS A 223 -13.21 -22.64 11.89
C LYS A 223 -11.81 -23.21 12.14
N SER A 224 -11.51 -24.41 11.64
CA SER A 224 -10.25 -25.09 11.89
C SER A 224 -9.18 -24.77 10.84
N ASN A 225 -9.59 -24.42 9.62
CA ASN A 225 -8.67 -24.20 8.52
C ASN A 225 -8.30 -22.72 8.30
N GLY A 226 -8.89 -21.80 9.09
CA GLY A 226 -8.58 -20.37 9.01
C GLY A 226 -9.12 -19.65 7.77
N VAL A 227 -10.06 -20.25 7.06
CA VAL A 227 -10.75 -19.63 5.92
C VAL A 227 -12.16 -19.21 6.33
N ASP A 228 -12.58 -18.02 5.91
CA ASP A 228 -13.98 -17.59 5.98
C ASP A 228 -14.48 -17.33 4.56
N GLY A 229 -15.34 -18.20 4.06
CA GLY A 229 -15.84 -18.18 2.70
C GLY A 229 -15.40 -19.38 1.88
N ASP A 230 -15.47 -19.25 0.55
CA ASP A 230 -15.11 -20.33 -0.38
C ASP A 230 -14.17 -19.80 -1.48
N PRO A 231 -12.89 -20.18 -1.49
CA PRO A 231 -11.92 -19.72 -2.49
C PRO A 231 -11.98 -20.49 -3.81
N ARG A 232 -12.79 -21.56 -3.94
CA ARG A 232 -12.78 -22.46 -5.11
C ARG A 232 -13.21 -21.79 -6.40
N GLN A 233 -14.02 -20.72 -6.32
CA GLN A 233 -14.47 -19.94 -7.48
C GLN A 233 -13.58 -18.71 -7.74
N ALA A 234 -12.46 -18.57 -7.02
CA ALA A 234 -11.53 -17.45 -7.22
C ALA A 234 -10.84 -17.54 -8.59
N SER A 235 -10.65 -16.39 -9.22
CA SER A 235 -9.97 -16.29 -10.50
C SER A 235 -9.12 -15.00 -10.63
N ALA A 236 -8.12 -15.04 -11.50
CA ALA A 236 -7.31 -13.87 -11.79
C ALA A 236 -8.13 -12.74 -12.45
N GLU A 237 -9.18 -13.07 -13.20
CA GLU A 237 -10.09 -12.11 -13.83
C GLU A 237 -10.86 -11.32 -12.77
N LEU A 238 -11.41 -12.01 -11.76
CA LEU A 238 -12.05 -11.36 -10.61
C LEU A 238 -11.02 -10.52 -9.83
N GLY A 239 -9.83 -11.08 -9.59
CA GLY A 239 -8.77 -10.37 -8.89
C GLY A 239 -8.36 -9.06 -9.57
N LYS A 240 -8.29 -9.03 -10.90
CA LYS A 240 -8.04 -7.81 -11.68
C LYS A 240 -9.08 -6.73 -11.37
N ILE A 241 -10.35 -7.12 -11.31
CA ILE A 241 -11.46 -6.20 -11.00
C ILE A 241 -11.37 -5.69 -9.56
N PHE A 242 -11.11 -6.57 -8.60
CA PHE A 242 -11.04 -6.22 -7.18
C PHE A 242 -9.85 -5.29 -6.86
N ILE A 243 -8.69 -5.58 -7.43
CA ILE A 243 -7.53 -4.67 -7.37
C ILE A 243 -7.86 -3.31 -7.99
N GLN A 244 -8.59 -3.27 -9.10
CA GLN A 244 -8.98 -2.00 -9.72
C GLN A 244 -9.91 -1.20 -8.80
N TYR A 245 -10.87 -1.83 -8.11
CA TYR A 245 -11.72 -1.15 -7.12
C TYR A 245 -10.91 -0.49 -6.00
N LYS A 246 -9.85 -1.17 -5.49
CA LYS A 246 -8.94 -0.59 -4.49
C LYS A 246 -8.23 0.65 -5.04
N VAL A 247 -7.65 0.56 -6.22
CA VAL A 247 -6.93 1.67 -6.87
C VAL A 247 -7.86 2.85 -7.12
N ASP A 248 -8.99 2.63 -7.79
CA ASP A 248 -9.93 3.70 -8.14
C ASP A 248 -10.48 4.40 -6.91
N SER A 249 -10.86 3.65 -5.87
CA SER A 249 -11.39 4.21 -4.64
C SER A 249 -10.37 5.10 -3.92
N ALA A 250 -9.13 4.62 -3.82
CA ALA A 250 -8.06 5.38 -3.18
C ALA A 250 -7.68 6.63 -3.99
N VAL A 251 -7.49 6.50 -5.30
CA VAL A 251 -7.12 7.62 -6.18
C VAL A 251 -8.19 8.71 -6.18
N ALA A 252 -9.47 8.31 -6.29
CA ALA A 252 -10.58 9.26 -6.26
C ALA A 252 -10.63 10.02 -4.93
N GLN A 253 -10.46 9.32 -3.81
CA GLN A 253 -10.47 9.94 -2.49
C GLN A 253 -9.26 10.86 -2.28
N ILE A 254 -8.05 10.43 -2.66
CA ILE A 254 -6.83 11.23 -2.55
C ILE A 254 -6.95 12.51 -3.40
N ARG A 255 -7.41 12.40 -4.64
CA ARG A 255 -7.64 13.57 -5.51
C ARG A 255 -8.63 14.55 -4.90
N LYS A 256 -9.73 14.06 -4.31
CA LYS A 256 -10.70 14.90 -3.58
C LYS A 256 -10.04 15.63 -2.41
N MET A 257 -9.27 14.91 -1.58
CA MET A 257 -8.58 15.47 -0.42
C MET A 257 -7.49 16.49 -0.78
N THR A 258 -6.92 16.42 -1.98
CA THR A 258 -5.86 17.35 -2.45
C THR A 258 -6.40 18.54 -3.25
N SER A 259 -7.60 18.45 -3.80
CA SER A 259 -8.20 19.54 -4.61
C SER A 259 -8.80 20.68 -3.81
N GLY A 260 -8.86 20.60 -2.47
CA GLY A 260 -9.47 21.61 -1.61
C GLY A 260 -11.01 21.69 -1.73
N LYS A 261 -11.64 20.72 -2.39
CA LYS A 261 -13.11 20.59 -2.52
C LYS A 261 -13.61 19.59 -1.46
N GLU A 262 -13.51 19.97 -0.19
CA GLU A 262 -14.19 19.25 0.91
C GLU A 262 -15.60 19.78 1.13
#